data_36becc63fbfc93a3e06123b37b837b91
#
_entry.id   36becc63fbfc93a3e06123b37b837b91
#
_cell.length_a   1.000
_cell.length_b   1.000
_cell.length_c   1.000
_cell.angle_alpha   90.00
_cell.angle_beta   90.00
_cell.angle_gamma   90.00
#
_symmetry.space_group_name_H-M   'P 1'
#
loop_
_entity.id
_entity.type
_entity.pdbx_description
1 polymer ?
#
loop_
_entity_poly.entity_id
_entity_poly.type
_entity_poly.pdbx_seq_one_letter_code
_entity_poly.pdbx_strand_id
1 'polypeptide(L)'
;MTKLTRRALLGTMGAAAAASALPAMPAFAADRSIRHYWWGNPERDKRTFAVIDTFQKKNASIKVSGETIGWGDYWTKMATQTAGRNMADLVQMDYRFLFEYVNRGALKPLDEFAGKSLMIADFDKGPLDGGRVDGKLYALNIGSNSQVMVHNTRAFQEAGIDTDLINWTWDDFAKVCEKITAKSGGKMKGSDDLSLMIETFESWVRQNGREFYSPEGKVTATAGDVTSWWQMWADLRKAGVVRDKNKTVILDPPIAESGIAVGDTAMSHYWSNQLVGIQAVAKDKIGAAMVPHKAGGQPGQFIKPSMFLSLSRDAKDTEAAIAYMNAWVNDPEITGILGLERGIPCSPKIRAALAPKLTEVEKLSVDYFTAIQSKVGPLPVPAPKGAGEVRDAFMRIGTDVVLGKVEVAKAAGTFIEDAQSIIERAQ
;
A
#
# COMPACT_ATOMS: atom_id res chain seq x y z
N MET A 1 41.68 -76.25 11.19
CA MET A 1 41.23 -77.46 10.45
C MET A 1 39.86 -77.88 11.01
N THR A 2 38.81 -77.65 10.36
CA THR A 2 37.96 -78.68 9.74
C THR A 2 36.76 -77.94 9.12
N LYS A 3 36.60 -78.10 7.84
CA LYS A 3 35.42 -77.71 7.07
C LYS A 3 34.20 -78.50 7.46
N LEU A 4 33.04 -77.90 7.55
CA LEU A 4 31.75 -78.62 7.49
C LEU A 4 30.83 -77.96 6.47
N THR A 5 30.40 -78.87 5.64
CA THR A 5 29.68 -78.63 4.34
C THR A 5 28.19 -78.49 4.58
N ARG A 6 27.58 -77.94 3.53
CA ARG A 6 26.11 -77.89 3.29
C ARG A 6 25.52 -79.30 3.24
N ARG A 7 24.37 -79.43 3.86
CA ARG A 7 23.20 -80.29 3.54
C ARG A 7 22.66 -81.04 4.75
N ALA A 8 21.46 -80.80 4.95
CA ALA A 8 20.38 -81.71 5.43
C ALA A 8 19.47 -80.87 6.38
N LEU A 9 18.19 -80.87 6.35
CA LEU A 9 17.20 -81.72 5.67
C LEU A 9 15.85 -81.02 5.78
N LEU A 10 15.02 -81.18 4.79
CA LEU A 10 13.58 -80.94 4.80
C LEU A 10 12.89 -81.73 5.91
N GLY A 11 11.99 -81.13 6.64
CA GLY A 11 11.13 -81.77 7.59
C GLY A 11 9.96 -80.87 8.03
N THR A 12 8.94 -80.84 7.22
CA THR A 12 7.47 -80.93 7.44
C THR A 12 6.82 -80.32 8.70
N MET A 13 5.76 -79.58 8.37
CA MET A 13 4.45 -79.47 9.01
C MET A 13 4.15 -78.31 9.93
N GLY A 14 3.31 -77.41 9.42
CA GLY A 14 2.03 -77.11 10.04
C GLY A 14 2.09 -76.23 11.30
N ALA A 15 2.10 -74.86 11.09
CA ALA A 15 1.56 -74.02 12.16
C ALA A 15 0.72 -72.90 11.52
N ALA A 16 -0.50 -72.82 11.98
CA ALA A 16 -1.55 -71.92 11.57
C ALA A 16 -1.09 -70.46 11.54
N ALA A 17 -1.39 -69.76 10.42
CA ALA A 17 -1.28 -68.31 10.30
C ALA A 17 -2.31 -67.67 11.24
N ALA A 18 -1.90 -67.28 12.44
CA ALA A 18 -2.56 -66.27 13.22
C ALA A 18 -2.10 -64.94 12.63
N ALA A 19 -2.86 -64.40 11.68
CA ALA A 19 -2.74 -63.02 11.25
C ALA A 19 -3.13 -62.12 12.44
N SER A 20 -2.16 -61.72 13.24
CA SER A 20 -2.30 -60.62 14.18
C SER A 20 -2.53 -59.36 13.36
N ALA A 21 -3.78 -58.93 13.29
CA ALA A 21 -4.14 -57.57 12.84
C ALA A 21 -3.46 -56.59 13.81
N LEU A 22 -2.28 -56.11 13.43
CA LEU A 22 -1.70 -54.91 14.05
C LEU A 22 -2.73 -53.81 13.84
N PRO A 23 -3.16 -53.10 14.92
CA PRO A 23 -3.97 -51.92 14.72
C PRO A 23 -3.18 -50.99 13.81
N ALA A 24 -3.78 -50.53 12.70
CA ALA A 24 -3.21 -49.51 11.86
C ALA A 24 -2.92 -48.30 12.77
N MET A 25 -1.66 -48.06 13.07
CA MET A 25 -1.27 -46.80 13.70
C MET A 25 -1.86 -45.68 12.84
N PRO A 26 -2.56 -44.71 13.45
CA PRO A 26 -2.99 -43.57 12.69
C PRO A 26 -1.72 -42.98 12.03
N ALA A 27 -1.71 -42.92 10.72
CA ALA A 27 -0.66 -42.23 10.00
C ALA A 27 -0.65 -40.81 10.57
N PHE A 28 0.35 -40.47 11.37
CA PHE A 28 0.59 -39.10 11.75
C PHE A 28 0.75 -38.36 10.41
N ALA A 29 -0.25 -37.56 10.05
CA ALA A 29 -0.13 -36.64 8.91
C ALA A 29 1.18 -35.90 9.13
N ALA A 30 2.10 -36.03 8.20
CA ALA A 30 3.37 -35.33 8.28
C ALA A 30 3.07 -33.83 8.57
N ASP A 31 3.66 -33.29 9.64
CA ASP A 31 3.47 -31.90 10.03
C ASP A 31 3.87 -31.05 8.85
N ARG A 32 2.87 -30.46 8.17
CA ARG A 32 3.07 -29.50 7.07
C ARG A 32 3.65 -28.23 7.66
N SER A 33 4.69 -27.67 7.07
CA SER A 33 5.33 -26.49 7.60
C SER A 33 5.62 -25.47 6.51
N ILE A 34 5.30 -24.22 6.80
CA ILE A 34 5.56 -23.08 5.93
C ILE A 34 6.26 -21.96 6.69
N ARG A 35 7.02 -21.16 5.97
CA ARG A 35 7.69 -19.95 6.46
C ARG A 35 7.00 -18.73 5.91
N HIS A 36 6.72 -17.73 6.79
CA HIS A 36 6.20 -16.42 6.41
C HIS A 36 7.22 -15.35 6.79
N TYR A 37 7.63 -14.54 5.83
CA TYR A 37 8.61 -13.47 6.00
C TYR A 37 8.01 -12.11 5.65
N TRP A 38 8.12 -11.14 6.59
CA TRP A 38 7.58 -9.79 6.40
C TRP A 38 8.49 -8.71 6.99
N TRP A 39 8.32 -7.46 6.52
CA TRP A 39 8.85 -6.30 7.23
C TRP A 39 7.80 -5.78 8.20
N GLY A 40 8.23 -5.33 9.37
CA GLY A 40 7.32 -4.89 10.39
C GLY A 40 7.87 -3.82 11.33
N ASN A 41 7.04 -3.54 12.29
CA ASN A 41 7.31 -2.82 13.50
C ASN A 41 6.68 -3.61 14.66
N PRO A 42 6.90 -3.26 15.93
CA PRO A 42 6.40 -4.07 17.05
C PRO A 42 4.89 -4.35 17.03
N GLU A 43 4.06 -3.38 16.58
CA GLU A 43 2.60 -3.59 16.51
C GLU A 43 2.22 -4.54 15.36
N ARG A 44 2.83 -4.39 14.20
CA ARG A 44 2.66 -5.30 13.06
C ARG A 44 3.07 -6.72 13.40
N ASP A 45 4.20 -6.87 14.05
CA ASP A 45 4.75 -8.16 14.45
C ASP A 45 3.83 -8.85 15.43
N LYS A 46 3.37 -8.15 16.48
CA LYS A 46 2.39 -8.66 17.45
C LYS A 46 1.13 -9.18 16.77
N ARG A 47 0.54 -8.42 15.85
CA ARG A 47 -0.66 -8.84 15.10
C ARG A 47 -0.37 -10.02 14.21
N THR A 48 0.77 -10.03 13.51
CA THR A 48 1.13 -11.14 12.61
C THR A 48 1.34 -12.45 13.37
N PHE A 49 2.03 -12.42 14.51
CA PHE A 49 2.17 -13.60 15.35
C PHE A 49 0.83 -14.08 15.92
N ALA A 50 -0.07 -13.17 16.31
CA ALA A 50 -1.43 -13.54 16.75
C ALA A 50 -2.25 -14.18 15.62
N VAL A 51 -2.08 -13.73 14.37
CA VAL A 51 -2.66 -14.37 13.18
C VAL A 51 -2.11 -15.79 12.99
N ILE A 52 -0.79 -15.97 13.10
CA ILE A 52 -0.13 -17.29 13.02
C ILE A 52 -0.72 -18.24 14.06
N ASP A 53 -0.78 -17.81 15.31
CA ASP A 53 -1.32 -18.61 16.41
C ASP A 53 -2.79 -18.98 16.19
N THR A 54 -3.61 -18.02 15.73
CA THR A 54 -5.04 -18.27 15.44
C THR A 54 -5.20 -19.24 14.28
N PHE A 55 -4.41 -19.07 13.21
CA PHE A 55 -4.45 -19.98 12.07
C PHE A 55 -4.05 -21.42 12.47
N GLN A 56 -2.98 -21.58 13.23
CA GLN A 56 -2.51 -22.90 13.68
C GLN A 56 -3.52 -23.59 14.61
N LYS A 57 -4.23 -22.84 15.46
CA LYS A 57 -5.32 -23.41 16.28
C LYS A 57 -6.46 -23.99 15.42
N LYS A 58 -6.76 -23.33 14.29
CA LYS A 58 -7.80 -23.78 13.35
C LYS A 58 -7.30 -24.86 12.38
N ASN A 59 -5.99 -24.98 12.17
CA ASN A 59 -5.34 -25.86 11.20
C ASN A 59 -4.15 -26.58 11.85
N ALA A 60 -4.42 -27.45 12.83
CA ALA A 60 -3.40 -28.06 13.69
C ALA A 60 -2.32 -28.86 12.93
N SER A 61 -2.60 -29.31 11.71
CA SER A 61 -1.64 -30.02 10.84
C SER A 61 -0.68 -29.10 10.09
N ILE A 62 -0.85 -27.77 10.17
CA ILE A 62 -0.01 -26.81 9.46
C ILE A 62 0.74 -25.95 10.49
N LYS A 63 2.07 -26.02 10.45
CA LYS A 63 2.96 -25.15 11.23
C LYS A 63 3.39 -23.94 10.41
N VAL A 64 3.32 -22.73 10.98
CA VAL A 64 3.77 -21.50 10.35
C VAL A 64 4.91 -20.91 11.18
N SER A 65 6.09 -20.80 10.57
CA SER A 65 7.24 -20.10 11.17
C SER A 65 7.29 -18.66 10.67
N GLY A 66 7.18 -17.71 11.59
CA GLY A 66 7.25 -16.26 11.27
C GLY A 66 8.68 -15.73 11.33
N GLU A 67 9.10 -14.97 10.34
CA GLU A 67 10.35 -14.21 10.31
C GLU A 67 10.05 -12.74 10.03
N THR A 68 10.60 -11.83 10.84
CA THR A 68 10.40 -10.39 10.66
C THR A 68 11.69 -9.62 10.77
N ILE A 69 11.74 -8.46 10.10
CA ILE A 69 12.84 -7.50 10.16
C ILE A 69 12.32 -6.10 9.80
N GLY A 70 13.09 -5.05 10.10
CA GLY A 70 12.77 -3.69 9.67
C GLY A 70 12.84 -3.50 8.15
N TRP A 71 12.13 -2.50 7.64
CA TRP A 71 12.07 -2.18 6.20
C TRP A 71 13.45 -2.02 5.55
N GLY A 72 14.39 -1.34 6.25
CA GLY A 72 15.71 -1.03 5.69
C GLY A 72 16.51 -2.28 5.28
N ASP A 73 16.43 -3.36 6.08
CA ASP A 73 17.19 -4.58 5.87
C ASP A 73 16.41 -5.66 5.12
N TYR A 74 15.08 -5.49 5.01
CA TYR A 74 14.19 -6.49 4.43
C TYR A 74 14.61 -6.88 3.01
N TRP A 75 14.83 -5.91 2.15
CA TRP A 75 15.12 -6.13 0.72
C TRP A 75 16.51 -6.70 0.49
N THR A 76 17.48 -6.33 1.31
CA THR A 76 18.84 -6.92 1.27
C THR A 76 18.80 -8.41 1.63
N LYS A 77 18.07 -8.77 2.71
CA LYS A 77 17.91 -10.17 3.11
C LYS A 77 17.07 -10.94 2.08
N MET A 78 16.03 -10.32 1.53
CA MET A 78 15.17 -10.90 0.50
C MET A 78 15.98 -11.22 -0.78
N ALA A 79 16.85 -10.31 -1.22
CA ALA A 79 17.74 -10.53 -2.36
C ALA A 79 18.70 -11.71 -2.12
N THR A 80 19.28 -11.80 -0.92
CA THR A 80 20.17 -12.90 -0.52
C THR A 80 19.42 -14.24 -0.51
N GLN A 81 18.23 -14.30 0.08
CA GLN A 81 17.39 -15.51 0.10
C GLN A 81 16.98 -15.94 -1.32
N THR A 82 16.67 -14.98 -2.19
CA THR A 82 16.30 -15.23 -3.60
C THR A 82 17.47 -15.83 -4.38
N ALA A 83 18.68 -15.27 -4.24
CA ALA A 83 19.89 -15.78 -4.90
C ALA A 83 20.24 -17.18 -4.38
N GLY A 84 20.09 -17.42 -3.08
CA GLY A 84 20.37 -18.70 -2.43
C GLY A 84 19.31 -19.78 -2.61
N ARG A 85 18.22 -19.52 -3.37
CA ARG A 85 17.10 -20.46 -3.52
C ARG A 85 16.52 -20.94 -2.16
N ASN A 86 16.41 -20.03 -1.21
CA ASN A 86 15.92 -20.30 0.15
C ASN A 86 14.98 -19.19 0.67
N MET A 87 14.11 -18.71 -0.20
CA MET A 87 13.05 -17.78 0.21
C MET A 87 12.09 -18.46 1.19
N ALA A 88 11.44 -17.67 2.04
CA ALA A 88 10.27 -18.15 2.77
C ALA A 88 9.15 -18.54 1.79
N ASP A 89 8.25 -19.46 2.20
CA ASP A 89 7.15 -19.92 1.34
C ASP A 89 6.22 -18.76 0.98
N LEU A 90 5.89 -17.92 1.97
CA LEU A 90 5.16 -16.67 1.78
C LEU A 90 6.04 -15.49 2.15
N VAL A 91 6.02 -14.47 1.32
CA VAL A 91 6.75 -13.23 1.52
C VAL A 91 5.81 -12.03 1.41
N GLN A 92 5.99 -11.05 2.28
CA GLN A 92 5.32 -9.76 2.12
C GLN A 92 6.00 -9.00 0.99
N MET A 93 5.23 -8.42 0.08
CA MET A 93 5.74 -7.74 -1.12
C MET A 93 5.23 -6.30 -1.18
N ASP A 94 6.04 -5.39 -1.70
CA ASP A 94 5.66 -4.03 -2.03
C ASP A 94 5.51 -3.88 -3.54
N TYR A 95 4.59 -3.01 -3.97
CA TYR A 95 4.32 -2.75 -5.38
C TYR A 95 5.58 -2.32 -6.15
N ARG A 96 6.47 -1.56 -5.51
CA ARG A 96 7.74 -1.07 -6.09
C ARG A 96 8.67 -2.19 -6.55
N PHE A 97 8.66 -3.31 -5.83
CA PHE A 97 9.59 -4.42 -6.06
C PHE A 97 8.92 -5.63 -6.75
N LEU A 98 7.58 -5.65 -6.83
CA LEU A 98 6.83 -6.79 -7.35
C LEU A 98 7.31 -7.21 -8.74
N PHE A 99 7.41 -6.26 -9.67
CA PHE A 99 7.79 -6.52 -11.05
C PHE A 99 9.21 -7.10 -11.16
N GLU A 100 10.15 -6.59 -10.36
CA GLU A 100 11.52 -7.09 -10.33
C GLU A 100 11.56 -8.56 -9.90
N TYR A 101 10.85 -8.91 -8.81
CA TYR A 101 10.85 -10.29 -8.30
C TYR A 101 10.10 -11.25 -9.19
N VAL A 102 9.05 -10.83 -9.88
CA VAL A 102 8.37 -11.62 -10.91
C VAL A 102 9.30 -11.86 -12.11
N ASN A 103 9.96 -10.83 -12.64
CA ASN A 103 10.87 -10.94 -13.78
C ASN A 103 12.10 -11.82 -13.47
N ARG A 104 12.53 -11.87 -12.21
CA ARG A 104 13.56 -12.81 -11.74
C ARG A 104 13.05 -14.25 -11.56
N GLY A 105 11.77 -14.52 -11.84
CA GLY A 105 11.13 -15.81 -11.60
C GLY A 105 11.17 -16.24 -10.13
N ALA A 106 11.14 -15.29 -9.20
CA ALA A 106 11.21 -15.55 -7.76
C ALA A 106 9.85 -15.84 -7.13
N LEU A 107 8.76 -15.51 -7.80
CA LEU A 107 7.39 -15.68 -7.33
C LEU A 107 6.63 -16.66 -8.24
N LYS A 108 5.63 -17.36 -7.66
CA LYS A 108 4.69 -18.22 -8.38
C LYS A 108 3.40 -17.45 -8.67
N PRO A 109 2.76 -17.67 -9.86
CA PRO A 109 1.44 -17.13 -10.11
C PRO A 109 0.39 -17.80 -9.22
N LEU A 110 -0.65 -17.06 -8.87
CA LEU A 110 -1.74 -17.47 -7.98
C LEU A 110 -3.01 -17.85 -8.75
N ASP A 111 -3.01 -17.72 -10.08
CA ASP A 111 -4.22 -17.89 -10.92
C ASP A 111 -4.83 -19.30 -10.81
N GLU A 112 -4.02 -20.34 -10.67
CA GLU A 112 -4.50 -21.71 -10.52
C GLU A 112 -5.29 -21.96 -9.22
N PHE A 113 -5.07 -21.12 -8.20
CA PHE A 113 -5.74 -21.19 -6.89
C PHE A 113 -6.94 -20.26 -6.80
N ALA A 114 -6.97 -19.21 -7.63
CA ALA A 114 -8.01 -18.18 -7.62
C ALA A 114 -9.40 -18.79 -7.92
N GLY A 115 -10.39 -18.52 -7.04
CA GLY A 115 -11.74 -19.06 -7.12
C GLY A 115 -11.86 -20.55 -6.71
N LYS A 116 -10.78 -21.16 -6.23
CA LYS A 116 -10.76 -22.55 -5.72
C LYS A 116 -10.36 -22.57 -4.25
N SER A 117 -9.07 -22.65 -3.96
CA SER A 117 -8.51 -22.59 -2.60
C SER A 117 -8.17 -21.17 -2.14
N LEU A 118 -8.10 -20.20 -3.06
CA LEU A 118 -7.94 -18.78 -2.79
C LEU A 118 -9.23 -18.04 -3.23
N MET A 119 -10.08 -17.71 -2.24
CA MET A 119 -11.41 -17.14 -2.44
C MET A 119 -11.34 -15.62 -2.58
N ILE A 120 -11.18 -15.14 -3.81
CA ILE A 120 -10.99 -13.71 -4.13
C ILE A 120 -12.03 -13.18 -5.14
N ALA A 121 -13.11 -13.91 -5.39
CA ALA A 121 -14.12 -13.54 -6.39
C ALA A 121 -14.91 -12.27 -6.02
N ASP A 122 -15.02 -11.95 -4.71
CA ASP A 122 -15.69 -10.76 -4.20
C ASP A 122 -14.74 -9.56 -3.98
N PHE A 123 -13.47 -9.68 -4.35
CA PHE A 123 -12.51 -8.59 -4.16
C PHE A 123 -12.74 -7.47 -5.16
N ASP A 124 -12.53 -6.24 -4.69
CA ASP A 124 -12.53 -5.06 -5.56
C ASP A 124 -11.46 -5.24 -6.67
N LYS A 125 -11.89 -5.07 -7.93
CA LYS A 125 -11.05 -5.37 -9.09
C LYS A 125 -9.77 -4.54 -9.14
N GLY A 126 -9.85 -3.24 -8.93
CA GLY A 126 -8.68 -2.35 -9.01
C GLY A 126 -7.57 -2.74 -8.03
N PRO A 127 -7.87 -2.86 -6.72
CA PRO A 127 -6.92 -3.34 -5.72
C PRO A 127 -6.35 -4.72 -6.01
N LEU A 128 -7.15 -5.65 -6.56
CA LEU A 128 -6.68 -6.99 -6.92
C LEU A 128 -5.74 -6.96 -8.13
N ASP A 129 -6.06 -6.17 -9.15
CA ASP A 129 -5.26 -6.02 -10.36
C ASP A 129 -3.86 -5.45 -10.08
N GLY A 130 -3.67 -4.71 -8.99
CA GLY A 130 -2.36 -4.25 -8.55
C GLY A 130 -1.34 -5.35 -8.24
N GLY A 131 -1.80 -6.57 -8.02
CA GLY A 131 -0.95 -7.76 -7.83
C GLY A 131 -0.64 -8.52 -9.12
N ARG A 132 -1.08 -8.01 -10.28
CA ARG A 132 -0.84 -8.65 -11.59
C ARG A 132 0.39 -8.12 -12.28
N VAL A 133 1.10 -9.04 -12.91
CA VAL A 133 2.20 -8.74 -13.83
C VAL A 133 1.95 -9.55 -15.10
N ASP A 134 1.95 -8.91 -16.26
CA ASP A 134 1.65 -9.53 -17.56
C ASP A 134 0.34 -10.36 -17.55
N GLY A 135 -0.69 -9.82 -16.89
CA GLY A 135 -2.03 -10.41 -16.78
C GLY A 135 -2.16 -11.55 -15.76
N LYS A 136 -1.08 -12.06 -15.17
CA LYS A 136 -1.08 -13.11 -14.14
C LYS A 136 -1.00 -12.51 -12.74
N LEU A 137 -1.74 -13.08 -11.78
CA LEU A 137 -1.74 -12.67 -10.40
C LEU A 137 -0.54 -13.29 -9.66
N TYR A 138 0.42 -12.49 -9.19
CA TYR A 138 1.58 -12.93 -8.42
C TYR A 138 1.56 -12.48 -6.97
N ALA A 139 0.68 -11.54 -6.63
CA ALA A 139 0.65 -10.95 -5.31
C ALA A 139 -0.79 -10.69 -4.88
N LEU A 140 -1.17 -11.20 -3.71
CA LEU A 140 -2.47 -10.95 -3.11
C LEU A 140 -2.42 -9.67 -2.29
N ASN A 141 -3.20 -8.68 -2.67
CA ASN A 141 -3.33 -7.43 -1.93
C ASN A 141 -3.96 -7.68 -0.55
N ILE A 142 -3.27 -7.31 0.52
CA ILE A 142 -3.70 -7.48 1.91
C ILE A 142 -4.14 -6.19 2.58
N GLY A 143 -4.20 -5.11 1.82
CA GLY A 143 -4.72 -3.82 2.25
C GLY A 143 -4.46 -2.76 1.21
N SER A 144 -5.33 -1.77 1.13
CA SER A 144 -5.27 -0.70 0.14
C SER A 144 -5.36 0.67 0.80
N ASN A 145 -4.74 1.65 0.16
CA ASN A 145 -4.78 3.04 0.54
C ASN A 145 -4.98 3.94 -0.68
N SER A 146 -5.49 5.15 -0.45
CA SER A 146 -5.55 6.19 -1.46
C SER A 146 -5.11 7.52 -0.87
N GLN A 147 -4.77 8.46 -1.72
CA GLN A 147 -4.57 9.85 -1.31
C GLN A 147 -5.86 10.38 -0.68
N VAL A 148 -5.74 11.32 0.25
CA VAL A 148 -6.88 11.96 0.92
C VAL A 148 -6.54 13.40 1.26
N MET A 149 -7.45 14.31 0.98
CA MET A 149 -7.46 15.64 1.56
C MET A 149 -8.18 15.54 2.90
N VAL A 150 -7.42 15.57 3.98
CA VAL A 150 -7.99 15.61 5.34
C VAL A 150 -8.45 17.03 5.63
N HIS A 151 -9.63 17.19 6.18
CA HIS A 151 -10.17 18.51 6.50
C HIS A 151 -10.73 18.59 7.92
N ASN A 152 -10.66 19.80 8.50
CA ASN A 152 -11.24 20.13 9.78
C ASN A 152 -12.75 20.36 9.64
N THR A 153 -13.56 19.43 10.18
CA THR A 153 -15.02 19.46 10.03
C THR A 153 -15.67 20.69 10.63
N ARG A 154 -15.13 21.20 11.78
CA ARG A 154 -15.64 22.43 12.42
C ARG A 154 -15.39 23.65 11.55
N ALA A 155 -14.18 23.81 11.00
CA ALA A 155 -13.85 24.93 10.11
C ALA A 155 -14.74 24.96 8.86
N PHE A 156 -15.03 23.78 8.29
CA PHE A 156 -15.95 23.64 7.15
C PHE A 156 -17.37 24.05 7.49
N GLN A 157 -17.89 23.60 8.64
CA GLN A 157 -19.23 23.97 9.12
C GLN A 157 -19.34 25.48 9.38
N GLU A 158 -18.38 26.06 10.09
CA GLU A 158 -18.34 27.50 10.40
C GLU A 158 -18.26 28.38 9.14
N ALA A 159 -17.57 27.91 8.11
CA ALA A 159 -17.45 28.59 6.81
C ALA A 159 -18.65 28.32 5.86
N GLY A 160 -19.59 27.47 6.27
CA GLY A 160 -20.75 27.12 5.43
C GLY A 160 -20.34 26.41 4.14
N ILE A 161 -19.40 25.46 4.23
CA ILE A 161 -18.96 24.67 3.08
C ILE A 161 -19.90 23.49 2.92
N ASP A 162 -20.59 23.42 1.78
CA ASP A 162 -21.51 22.39 1.34
C ASP A 162 -21.04 21.66 0.05
N THR A 163 -19.79 21.89 -0.34
CA THR A 163 -19.19 21.30 -1.53
C THR A 163 -19.14 19.76 -1.43
N ASP A 164 -19.54 19.07 -2.51
CA ASP A 164 -19.31 17.62 -2.63
C ASP A 164 -17.82 17.32 -2.75
N LEU A 165 -17.22 16.96 -1.62
CA LEU A 165 -15.78 16.72 -1.48
C LEU A 165 -15.28 15.43 -2.16
N ILE A 166 -16.16 14.69 -2.81
CA ILE A 166 -15.80 13.55 -3.67
C ILE A 166 -15.74 13.95 -5.16
N ASN A 167 -16.50 15.00 -5.56
CA ASN A 167 -16.56 15.45 -6.95
C ASN A 167 -16.22 16.94 -7.09
N TRP A 168 -15.22 17.44 -6.39
CA TRP A 168 -14.84 18.85 -6.43
C TRP A 168 -13.61 19.12 -7.30
N THR A 169 -13.53 20.32 -7.81
CA THR A 169 -12.45 20.77 -8.69
C THR A 169 -11.40 21.60 -7.94
N TRP A 170 -10.26 21.87 -8.59
CA TRP A 170 -9.26 22.80 -8.08
C TRP A 170 -9.80 24.23 -7.92
N ASP A 171 -10.79 24.63 -8.76
CA ASP A 171 -11.47 25.92 -8.60
C ASP A 171 -12.37 25.94 -7.36
N ASP A 172 -13.03 24.81 -7.04
CA ASP A 172 -13.82 24.68 -5.82
C ASP A 172 -12.90 24.66 -4.59
N PHE A 173 -11.74 23.99 -4.69
CA PHE A 173 -10.72 24.00 -3.65
C PHE A 173 -10.25 25.44 -3.34
N ALA A 174 -9.96 26.26 -4.36
CA ALA A 174 -9.56 27.64 -4.17
C ALA A 174 -10.65 28.44 -3.42
N LYS A 175 -11.92 28.33 -3.85
CA LYS A 175 -13.07 28.98 -3.20
C LYS A 175 -13.26 28.54 -1.75
N VAL A 176 -13.08 27.23 -1.48
CA VAL A 176 -13.12 26.67 -0.11
C VAL A 176 -12.01 27.30 0.74
N CYS A 177 -10.78 27.37 0.21
CA CYS A 177 -9.66 28.01 0.91
C CYS A 177 -9.94 29.48 1.22
N GLU A 178 -10.50 30.24 0.28
CA GLU A 178 -10.89 31.64 0.47
C GLU A 178 -11.95 31.80 1.57
N LYS A 179 -13.04 31.04 1.51
CA LYS A 179 -14.13 31.08 2.49
C LYS A 179 -13.63 30.79 3.90
N ILE A 180 -12.84 29.74 4.08
CA ILE A 180 -12.29 29.34 5.39
C ILE A 180 -11.35 30.42 5.93
N THR A 181 -10.43 30.92 5.08
CA THR A 181 -9.46 31.96 5.48
C THR A 181 -10.17 33.23 5.89
N ALA A 182 -11.17 33.67 5.12
CA ALA A 182 -11.98 34.86 5.42
C ALA A 182 -12.78 34.67 6.72
N LYS A 183 -13.45 33.53 6.90
CA LYS A 183 -14.26 33.23 8.09
C LYS A 183 -13.44 33.23 9.37
N SER A 184 -12.20 32.75 9.33
CA SER A 184 -11.28 32.73 10.46
C SER A 184 -10.59 34.10 10.71
N GLY A 185 -10.85 35.11 9.89
CA GLY A 185 -10.12 36.39 9.93
C GLY A 185 -8.63 36.21 9.63
N GLY A 186 -8.27 35.23 8.79
CA GLY A 186 -6.90 34.92 8.37
C GLY A 186 -6.09 34.09 9.39
N LYS A 187 -6.67 33.74 10.53
CA LYS A 187 -6.00 32.96 11.59
C LYS A 187 -5.76 31.50 11.18
N MET A 188 -6.67 30.92 10.40
CA MET A 188 -6.55 29.61 9.82
C MET A 188 -6.56 29.75 8.30
N LYS A 189 -5.62 29.14 7.63
CA LYS A 189 -5.58 29.09 6.17
C LYS A 189 -6.46 27.93 5.66
N GLY A 190 -6.91 28.03 4.41
CA GLY A 190 -7.74 26.97 3.82
C GLY A 190 -7.02 25.66 3.71
N SER A 191 -5.73 25.64 3.34
CA SER A 191 -4.96 24.42 3.16
C SER A 191 -3.47 24.61 3.46
N ASP A 192 -2.78 23.50 3.73
CA ASP A 192 -1.35 23.43 3.50
C ASP A 192 -1.06 23.70 2.02
N ASP A 193 0.14 24.21 1.74
CA ASP A 193 0.62 24.42 0.37
C ASP A 193 1.25 23.11 -0.13
N LEU A 194 0.61 22.47 -1.10
CA LEU A 194 1.03 21.17 -1.65
C LEU A 194 1.97 21.30 -2.85
N SER A 195 2.46 22.50 -3.15
CA SER A 195 3.29 22.76 -4.34
C SER A 195 4.55 21.90 -4.41
N LEU A 196 5.07 21.45 -3.26
CA LEU A 196 6.27 20.62 -3.13
C LEU A 196 5.99 19.12 -3.03
N MET A 197 4.72 18.69 -3.06
CA MET A 197 4.33 17.29 -2.95
C MET A 197 4.25 16.64 -4.33
N ILE A 198 5.25 15.84 -4.67
CA ILE A 198 5.31 15.17 -5.98
C ILE A 198 4.15 14.20 -6.20
N GLU A 199 3.63 13.59 -5.14
CA GLU A 199 2.51 12.65 -5.22
C GLU A 199 1.20 13.34 -5.66
N THR A 200 0.96 14.57 -5.24
CA THR A 200 -0.18 15.37 -5.71
C THR A 200 0.07 15.93 -7.10
N PHE A 201 1.31 16.29 -7.41
CA PHE A 201 1.71 16.70 -8.77
C PHE A 201 1.58 15.53 -9.76
N GLU A 202 1.94 14.31 -9.38
CA GLU A 202 1.69 13.11 -10.20
C GLU A 202 0.20 12.96 -10.54
N SER A 203 -0.68 13.13 -9.54
CA SER A 203 -2.13 13.14 -9.77
C SER A 203 -2.56 14.26 -10.73
N TRP A 204 -1.95 15.46 -10.64
CA TRP A 204 -2.19 16.57 -11.56
C TRP A 204 -1.79 16.23 -13.00
N VAL A 205 -0.63 15.60 -13.21
CA VAL A 205 -0.18 15.15 -14.54
C VAL A 205 -1.17 14.14 -15.14
N ARG A 206 -1.64 13.20 -14.31
CA ARG A 206 -2.63 12.19 -14.72
C ARG A 206 -3.99 12.81 -15.07
N GLN A 207 -4.41 13.86 -14.38
CA GLN A 207 -5.61 14.64 -14.74
C GLN A 207 -5.50 15.30 -16.12
N ASN A 208 -4.28 15.54 -16.61
CA ASN A 208 -3.99 16.00 -17.98
C ASN A 208 -3.92 14.85 -19.01
N GLY A 209 -4.26 13.62 -18.65
CA GLY A 209 -4.29 12.45 -19.52
C GLY A 209 -2.91 11.85 -19.80
N ARG A 210 -1.91 12.10 -18.95
CA ARG A 210 -0.56 11.52 -19.04
C ARG A 210 -0.16 10.85 -17.73
N GLU A 211 0.70 9.84 -17.80
CA GLU A 211 1.40 9.37 -16.60
C GLU A 211 2.63 10.25 -16.32
N PHE A 212 3.20 10.20 -15.13
CA PHE A 212 4.44 10.91 -14.82
C PHE A 212 5.66 10.19 -15.43
N TYR A 213 5.63 8.86 -15.41
CA TYR A 213 6.61 7.99 -16.05
C TYR A 213 5.95 7.12 -17.11
N SER A 214 6.68 6.81 -18.20
CA SER A 214 6.25 5.80 -19.16
C SER A 214 6.54 4.38 -18.65
N PRO A 215 5.95 3.33 -19.26
CA PRO A 215 6.30 1.94 -18.95
C PRO A 215 7.79 1.61 -19.15
N GLU A 216 8.48 2.35 -20.03
CA GLU A 216 9.92 2.24 -20.27
C GLU A 216 10.76 3.02 -19.24
N GLY A 217 10.11 3.61 -18.23
CA GLY A 217 10.75 4.34 -17.16
C GLY A 217 11.24 5.74 -17.54
N LYS A 218 10.69 6.38 -18.59
CA LYS A 218 11.04 7.74 -18.99
C LYS A 218 10.11 8.76 -18.33
N VAL A 219 10.61 9.96 -18.05
CA VAL A 219 9.77 11.09 -17.60
C VAL A 219 8.92 11.56 -18.77
N THR A 220 7.59 11.58 -18.59
CA THR A 220 6.61 12.02 -19.59
C THR A 220 5.85 13.27 -19.17
N ALA A 221 5.99 13.70 -17.92
CA ALA A 221 5.55 15.01 -17.47
C ALA A 221 6.28 16.10 -18.26
N THR A 222 5.59 17.19 -18.56
CA THR A 222 6.11 18.30 -19.34
C THR A 222 6.39 19.52 -18.48
N ALA A 223 7.23 20.45 -18.96
CA ALA A 223 7.44 21.74 -18.32
C ALA A 223 6.12 22.53 -18.18
N GLY A 224 5.16 22.34 -19.11
CA GLY A 224 3.82 22.92 -19.02
C GLY A 224 3.00 22.39 -17.85
N ASP A 225 3.10 21.09 -17.53
CA ASP A 225 2.44 20.50 -16.37
C ASP A 225 2.98 21.10 -15.07
N VAL A 226 4.31 21.19 -14.96
CA VAL A 226 4.99 21.76 -13.80
C VAL A 226 4.68 23.26 -13.66
N THR A 227 4.73 24.01 -14.76
CA THR A 227 4.41 25.44 -14.77
C THR A 227 2.99 25.69 -14.27
N SER A 228 2.00 24.96 -14.80
CA SER A 228 0.61 25.14 -14.40
C SER A 228 0.36 24.74 -12.93
N TRP A 229 1.04 23.69 -12.43
CA TRP A 229 1.00 23.30 -11.03
C TRP A 229 1.58 24.36 -10.10
N TRP A 230 2.82 24.76 -10.31
CA TRP A 230 3.47 25.73 -9.44
C TRP A 230 2.86 27.13 -9.54
N GLN A 231 2.34 27.51 -10.71
CA GLN A 231 1.64 28.80 -10.88
C GLN A 231 0.34 28.84 -10.06
N MET A 232 -0.48 27.79 -10.13
CA MET A 232 -1.70 27.70 -9.32
C MET A 232 -1.39 27.89 -7.83
N TRP A 233 -0.35 27.22 -7.31
CA TRP A 233 0.03 27.37 -5.91
C TRP A 233 0.64 28.76 -5.61
N ALA A 234 1.36 29.35 -6.54
CA ALA A 234 1.86 30.73 -6.40
C ALA A 234 0.69 31.73 -6.28
N ASP A 235 -0.37 31.54 -7.07
CA ASP A 235 -1.57 32.38 -7.02
C ASP A 235 -2.32 32.21 -5.68
N LEU A 236 -2.47 31.00 -5.18
CA LEU A 236 -3.07 30.74 -3.87
C LEU A 236 -2.23 31.33 -2.71
N ARG A 237 -0.89 31.27 -2.80
CA ARG A 237 -0.01 31.96 -1.84
C ARG A 237 -0.18 33.46 -1.90
N LYS A 238 -0.23 34.04 -3.09
CA LYS A 238 -0.46 35.46 -3.29
C LYS A 238 -1.81 35.92 -2.73
N ALA A 239 -2.85 35.10 -2.88
CA ALA A 239 -4.16 35.32 -2.26
C ALA A 239 -4.14 35.17 -0.72
N GLY A 240 -3.08 34.62 -0.16
CA GLY A 240 -2.93 34.41 1.29
C GLY A 240 -3.84 33.35 1.89
N VAL A 241 -4.32 32.41 1.07
CA VAL A 241 -5.31 31.39 1.47
C VAL A 241 -4.72 30.02 1.78
N VAL A 242 -3.43 29.83 1.52
CA VAL A 242 -2.66 28.63 1.89
C VAL A 242 -1.58 28.95 2.92
N ARG A 243 -1.00 27.91 3.52
CA ARG A 243 0.02 28.01 4.57
C ARG A 243 1.19 28.91 4.15
N ASP A 244 1.77 29.62 5.12
CA ASP A 244 2.90 30.53 4.90
C ASP A 244 4.11 29.81 4.28
N LYS A 245 4.79 30.50 3.35
CA LYS A 245 5.93 29.96 2.62
C LYS A 245 7.07 29.44 3.49
N ASN A 246 7.32 30.07 4.65
CA ASN A 246 8.40 29.64 5.53
C ASN A 246 8.06 28.31 6.24
N LYS A 247 6.77 27.99 6.39
CA LYS A 247 6.29 26.68 6.90
C LYS A 247 6.20 25.65 5.78
N THR A 248 5.86 26.07 4.57
CA THR A 248 5.77 25.22 3.36
C THR A 248 7.13 24.57 3.03
N VAL A 249 8.22 25.28 3.19
CA VAL A 249 9.58 24.77 2.89
C VAL A 249 10.16 23.84 3.97
N ILE A 250 9.44 23.60 5.06
CA ILE A 250 9.76 22.53 6.01
C ILE A 250 9.23 21.23 5.42
N LEU A 251 10.14 20.45 4.84
CA LEU A 251 9.80 19.23 4.11
C LEU A 251 9.52 18.07 5.08
N ASP A 252 8.49 17.27 4.77
CA ASP A 252 8.10 16.06 5.50
C ASP A 252 8.02 16.25 7.05
N PRO A 253 7.31 17.28 7.56
CA PRO A 253 7.21 17.51 9.00
C PRO A 253 6.50 16.32 9.67
N PRO A 254 6.80 16.06 10.95
CA PRO A 254 6.02 15.10 11.74
C PRO A 254 4.52 15.44 11.69
N ILE A 255 3.64 14.43 11.71
CA ILE A 255 2.18 14.63 11.64
C ILE A 255 1.70 15.64 12.70
N ALA A 256 2.28 15.59 13.90
CA ALA A 256 1.94 16.51 15.00
C ALA A 256 2.27 18.00 14.71
N GLU A 257 3.14 18.28 13.74
CA GLU A 257 3.55 19.62 13.32
C GLU A 257 2.85 20.08 12.03
N SER A 258 2.02 19.23 11.45
CA SER A 258 1.23 19.55 10.26
C SER A 258 0.24 20.69 10.53
N GLY A 259 -0.12 21.42 9.48
CA GLY A 259 -1.03 22.57 9.60
C GLY A 259 -2.36 22.20 10.25
N ILE A 260 -2.92 21.05 9.90
CA ILE A 260 -4.19 20.59 10.48
C ILE A 260 -4.05 20.17 11.94
N ALA A 261 -2.93 19.60 12.35
CA ALA A 261 -2.68 19.20 13.73
C ALA A 261 -2.53 20.40 14.67
N VAL A 262 -1.77 21.42 14.23
CA VAL A 262 -1.54 22.63 15.03
C VAL A 262 -2.67 23.66 14.88
N GLY A 263 -3.58 23.52 13.91
CA GLY A 263 -4.70 24.42 13.66
C GLY A 263 -4.37 25.63 12.79
N ASP A 264 -3.26 25.57 12.06
CA ASP A 264 -2.84 26.62 11.12
C ASP A 264 -3.63 26.55 9.80
N THR A 265 -4.05 25.35 9.41
CA THR A 265 -4.76 25.08 8.16
C THR A 265 -5.98 24.20 8.40
N ALA A 266 -6.98 24.37 7.56
CA ALA A 266 -8.19 23.55 7.60
C ALA A 266 -8.08 22.28 6.77
N MET A 267 -7.13 22.20 5.84
CA MET A 267 -6.91 21.03 4.98
C MET A 267 -5.42 20.70 4.89
N SER A 268 -5.15 19.39 4.78
CA SER A 268 -3.81 18.85 4.50
C SER A 268 -3.93 17.56 3.68
N HIS A 269 -2.92 17.25 2.87
CA HIS A 269 -2.88 16.02 2.08
C HIS A 269 -2.17 14.89 2.83
N TYR A 270 -2.74 13.67 2.73
CA TYR A 270 -2.20 12.45 3.34
C TYR A 270 -2.56 11.19 2.55
N TRP A 271 -2.11 10.04 3.05
CA TRP A 271 -2.63 8.73 2.66
C TRP A 271 -3.69 8.27 3.67
N SER A 272 -4.71 7.55 3.20
CA SER A 272 -5.87 7.16 4.01
C SER A 272 -5.52 6.33 5.26
N ASN A 273 -4.43 5.59 5.27
CA ASN A 273 -3.93 4.88 6.45
C ASN A 273 -3.38 5.81 7.56
N GLN A 274 -3.15 7.10 7.25
CA GLN A 274 -2.65 8.07 8.22
C GLN A 274 -3.78 8.77 9.01
N LEU A 275 -5.05 8.62 8.59
CA LEU A 275 -6.21 9.27 9.22
C LEU A 275 -6.27 9.04 10.73
N VAL A 276 -5.99 7.81 11.19
CA VAL A 276 -5.97 7.48 12.63
C VAL A 276 -4.90 8.29 13.37
N GLY A 277 -3.69 8.36 12.81
CA GLY A 277 -2.59 9.13 13.39
C GLY A 277 -2.86 10.64 13.41
N ILE A 278 -3.50 11.16 12.35
CA ILE A 278 -3.87 12.57 12.28
C ILE A 278 -4.96 12.91 13.31
N GLN A 279 -6.01 12.10 13.42
CA GLN A 279 -7.06 12.33 14.42
C GLN A 279 -6.53 12.29 15.85
N ALA A 280 -5.50 11.48 16.11
CA ALA A 280 -4.90 11.40 17.43
C ALA A 280 -4.20 12.70 17.88
N VAL A 281 -3.77 13.55 16.92
CA VAL A 281 -3.07 14.81 17.18
C VAL A 281 -3.89 16.05 16.80
N ALA A 282 -4.89 15.92 15.93
CA ALA A 282 -5.78 17.01 15.55
C ALA A 282 -6.71 17.39 16.69
N LYS A 283 -6.89 18.69 16.93
CA LYS A 283 -7.76 19.22 17.99
C LYS A 283 -9.25 19.02 17.70
N ASP A 284 -9.61 19.10 16.44
CA ASP A 284 -10.99 19.00 15.97
C ASP A 284 -11.20 17.67 15.24
N LYS A 285 -12.46 17.26 15.09
CA LYS A 285 -12.84 16.12 14.27
C LYS A 285 -12.42 16.38 12.83
N ILE A 286 -11.83 15.36 12.22
CA ILE A 286 -11.43 15.41 10.81
C ILE A 286 -12.47 14.74 9.92
N GLY A 287 -12.48 15.16 8.66
CA GLY A 287 -13.18 14.52 7.55
C GLY A 287 -12.21 14.15 6.43
N ALA A 288 -12.70 13.42 5.44
CA ALA A 288 -11.94 12.94 4.31
C ALA A 288 -12.55 13.42 3.00
N ALA A 289 -11.73 13.93 2.10
CA ALA A 289 -12.10 14.39 0.77
C ALA A 289 -11.15 13.81 -0.28
N MET A 290 -11.59 13.68 -1.53
CA MET A 290 -10.68 13.38 -2.65
C MET A 290 -9.71 14.54 -2.88
N VAL A 291 -8.57 14.24 -3.48
CA VAL A 291 -7.74 15.28 -4.12
C VAL A 291 -8.60 15.95 -5.19
N PRO A 292 -8.65 17.29 -5.23
CA PRO A 292 -9.45 17.97 -6.24
C PRO A 292 -9.08 17.53 -7.65
N HIS A 293 -10.05 17.51 -8.55
CA HIS A 293 -9.79 17.14 -9.93
C HIS A 293 -9.83 18.38 -10.85
N LYS A 294 -9.20 18.25 -12.00
CA LYS A 294 -9.28 19.27 -13.05
C LYS A 294 -10.64 19.16 -13.74
N ALA A 295 -11.33 20.28 -13.92
CA ALA A 295 -12.59 20.30 -14.67
C ALA A 295 -12.41 19.69 -16.08
N GLY A 296 -13.18 18.65 -16.39
CA GLY A 296 -13.06 17.90 -17.65
C GLY A 296 -11.80 17.02 -17.76
N GLY A 297 -11.00 16.92 -16.71
CA GLY A 297 -9.79 16.09 -16.67
C GLY A 297 -10.07 14.59 -16.44
N GLN A 298 -9.04 13.78 -16.58
CA GLN A 298 -9.09 12.35 -16.29
C GLN A 298 -8.95 12.10 -14.77
N PRO A 299 -9.36 10.93 -14.25
CA PRO A 299 -9.08 10.56 -12.87
C PRO A 299 -7.57 10.48 -12.61
N GLY A 300 -7.04 11.37 -11.77
CA GLY A 300 -5.60 11.39 -11.42
C GLY A 300 -5.28 10.58 -10.18
N GLN A 301 -6.20 10.56 -9.21
CA GLN A 301 -6.08 9.78 -7.98
C GLN A 301 -6.27 8.29 -8.24
N PHE A 302 -5.65 7.45 -7.42
CA PHE A 302 -5.70 5.99 -7.55
C PHE A 302 -5.77 5.31 -6.18
N ILE A 303 -6.20 4.06 -6.18
CA ILE A 303 -6.11 3.18 -5.02
C ILE A 303 -4.85 2.34 -5.19
N LYS A 304 -3.91 2.44 -4.26
CA LYS A 304 -2.70 1.64 -4.30
C LYS A 304 -2.75 0.49 -3.30
N PRO A 305 -2.18 -0.66 -3.62
CA PRO A 305 -1.87 -1.67 -2.63
C PRO A 305 -0.91 -1.10 -1.59
N SER A 306 -1.22 -1.33 -0.31
CA SER A 306 -0.28 -0.97 0.76
C SER A 306 0.85 -1.98 0.83
N MET A 307 0.50 -3.24 0.69
CA MET A 307 1.41 -4.38 0.60
C MET A 307 0.66 -5.63 0.14
N PHE A 308 1.42 -6.65 -0.21
CA PHE A 308 0.91 -7.93 -0.69
C PHE A 308 1.46 -9.11 0.13
N LEU A 309 0.79 -10.25 0.00
CA LEU A 309 1.36 -11.57 0.22
C LEU A 309 1.63 -12.22 -1.14
N SER A 310 2.84 -12.74 -1.32
CA SER A 310 3.25 -13.48 -2.52
C SER A 310 3.75 -14.86 -2.18
N LEU A 311 3.45 -15.82 -3.06
CA LEU A 311 3.95 -17.19 -2.98
C LEU A 311 5.32 -17.26 -3.65
N SER A 312 6.35 -17.69 -2.91
CA SER A 312 7.68 -17.80 -3.47
C SER A 312 7.82 -19.04 -4.37
N ARG A 313 8.75 -18.97 -5.33
CA ARG A 313 9.10 -20.16 -6.15
C ARG A 313 9.67 -21.29 -5.31
N ASP A 314 10.26 -20.99 -4.16
CA ASP A 314 10.92 -21.95 -3.28
C ASP A 314 9.94 -22.58 -2.28
N ALA A 315 8.64 -22.21 -2.33
CA ALA A 315 7.60 -22.76 -1.47
C ALA A 315 7.50 -24.28 -1.62
N LYS A 316 7.68 -24.98 -0.50
CA LYS A 316 7.71 -26.46 -0.43
C LYS A 316 6.31 -27.05 -0.33
N ASP A 317 5.44 -26.41 0.45
CA ASP A 317 4.04 -26.80 0.63
C ASP A 317 3.13 -25.66 0.15
N THR A 318 2.90 -25.65 -1.16
CA THR A 318 2.11 -24.60 -1.82
C THR A 318 0.66 -24.59 -1.32
N GLU A 319 0.04 -25.75 -1.07
CA GLU A 319 -1.35 -25.81 -0.60
C GLU A 319 -1.49 -25.26 0.83
N ALA A 320 -0.55 -25.58 1.74
CA ALA A 320 -0.56 -25.01 3.08
C ALA A 320 -0.33 -23.48 3.04
N ALA A 321 0.57 -23.01 2.17
CA ALA A 321 0.81 -21.58 1.98
C ALA A 321 -0.43 -20.85 1.44
N ILE A 322 -1.13 -21.42 0.48
CA ILE A 322 -2.38 -20.86 -0.07
C ILE A 322 -3.51 -20.90 0.98
N ALA A 323 -3.63 -21.97 1.76
CA ALA A 323 -4.62 -22.02 2.84
C ALA A 323 -4.39 -20.91 3.87
N TYR A 324 -3.13 -20.66 4.25
CA TYR A 324 -2.78 -19.56 5.14
C TYR A 324 -3.02 -18.19 4.49
N MET A 325 -2.63 -18.01 3.23
CA MET A 325 -2.90 -16.79 2.47
C MET A 325 -4.41 -16.49 2.36
N ASN A 326 -5.22 -17.53 2.11
CA ASN A 326 -6.68 -17.40 2.06
C ASN A 326 -7.26 -16.98 3.42
N ALA A 327 -6.77 -17.56 4.52
CA ALA A 327 -7.20 -17.18 5.85
C ALA A 327 -6.89 -15.72 6.19
N TRP A 328 -5.75 -15.18 5.72
CA TRP A 328 -5.36 -13.78 5.90
C TRP A 328 -6.40 -12.78 5.42
N VAL A 329 -7.11 -13.10 4.36
CA VAL A 329 -8.00 -12.16 3.68
C VAL A 329 -9.48 -12.52 3.78
N ASN A 330 -9.80 -13.72 4.26
CA ASN A 330 -11.19 -14.23 4.29
C ASN A 330 -11.67 -14.68 5.67
N ASP A 331 -10.77 -14.99 6.62
CA ASP A 331 -11.19 -15.41 7.96
C ASP A 331 -11.54 -14.18 8.82
N PRO A 332 -12.80 -14.03 9.31
CA PRO A 332 -13.21 -12.87 10.07
C PRO A 332 -12.48 -12.66 11.40
N GLU A 333 -12.00 -13.77 12.03
CA GLU A 333 -11.22 -13.67 13.26
C GLU A 333 -9.81 -13.15 12.97
N ILE A 334 -9.15 -13.70 11.95
CA ILE A 334 -7.82 -13.29 11.51
C ILE A 334 -7.84 -11.84 10.99
N THR A 335 -8.79 -11.49 10.14
CA THR A 335 -8.94 -10.12 9.64
C THR A 335 -9.31 -9.15 10.76
N GLY A 336 -10.02 -9.60 11.79
CA GLY A 336 -10.29 -8.85 13.01
C GLY A 336 -9.03 -8.54 13.83
N ILE A 337 -8.06 -9.46 13.89
CA ILE A 337 -6.75 -9.26 14.52
C ILE A 337 -5.92 -8.24 13.72
N LEU A 338 -5.94 -8.37 12.40
CA LEU A 338 -5.22 -7.46 11.51
C LEU A 338 -5.79 -6.04 11.56
N GLY A 339 -7.13 -5.91 11.63
CA GLY A 339 -7.80 -4.62 11.55
C GLY A 339 -7.46 -3.88 10.25
N LEU A 340 -7.20 -2.59 10.36
CA LEU A 340 -6.77 -1.73 9.24
C LEU A 340 -5.26 -1.42 9.25
N GLU A 341 -4.45 -2.17 10.03
CA GLU A 341 -3.02 -1.87 10.17
C GLU A 341 -2.27 -1.95 8.84
N ARG A 342 -2.68 -2.87 7.97
CA ARG A 342 -2.09 -3.02 6.63
C ARG A 342 -2.86 -2.27 5.53
N GLY A 343 -3.80 -1.44 5.90
CA GLY A 343 -4.70 -0.75 4.98
C GLY A 343 -6.10 -1.37 4.95
N ILE A 344 -6.94 -0.85 4.07
CA ILE A 344 -8.34 -1.25 3.96
C ILE A 344 -8.44 -2.56 3.20
N PRO A 345 -9.15 -3.58 3.73
CA PRO A 345 -9.32 -4.87 3.06
C PRO A 345 -10.00 -4.73 1.68
N CYS A 346 -9.52 -5.52 0.70
CA CYS A 346 -10.07 -5.53 -0.65
C CYS A 346 -11.45 -6.18 -0.73
N SER A 347 -11.80 -7.08 0.21
CA SER A 347 -13.11 -7.73 0.26
C SER A 347 -14.16 -6.81 0.92
N PRO A 348 -15.25 -6.44 0.23
CA PRO A 348 -16.38 -5.73 0.81
C PRO A 348 -17.02 -6.51 1.98
N LYS A 349 -17.05 -7.84 1.89
CA LYS A 349 -17.56 -8.72 2.94
C LYS A 349 -16.73 -8.59 4.24
N ILE A 350 -15.42 -8.52 4.13
CA ILE A 350 -14.54 -8.34 5.28
C ILE A 350 -14.68 -6.92 5.85
N ARG A 351 -14.77 -5.89 5.01
CA ARG A 351 -15.04 -4.53 5.49
C ARG A 351 -16.35 -4.46 6.29
N ALA A 352 -17.42 -5.09 5.79
CA ALA A 352 -18.70 -5.17 6.52
C ALA A 352 -18.57 -5.93 7.85
N ALA A 353 -17.81 -7.02 7.91
CA ALA A 353 -17.58 -7.77 9.14
C ALA A 353 -16.74 -7.00 10.17
N LEU A 354 -15.83 -6.13 9.73
CA LEU A 354 -15.03 -5.26 10.60
C LEU A 354 -15.81 -4.04 11.10
N ALA A 355 -16.75 -3.52 10.32
CA ALA A 355 -17.46 -2.27 10.57
C ALA A 355 -17.98 -2.06 12.01
N PRO A 356 -18.56 -3.08 12.72
CA PRO A 356 -19.04 -2.93 14.10
C PRO A 356 -17.92 -2.72 15.13
N LYS A 357 -16.67 -3.01 14.77
CA LYS A 357 -15.51 -2.94 15.67
C LYS A 357 -14.64 -1.71 15.40
N LEU A 358 -14.91 -0.98 14.32
CA LEU A 358 -14.12 0.17 13.91
C LEU A 358 -14.42 1.39 14.79
N THR A 359 -13.38 2.12 15.15
CA THR A 359 -13.48 3.47 15.69
C THR A 359 -14.09 4.43 14.66
N GLU A 360 -14.54 5.61 15.06
CA GLU A 360 -15.12 6.60 14.12
C GLU A 360 -14.15 6.95 12.98
N VAL A 361 -12.87 7.13 13.28
CA VAL A 361 -11.88 7.50 12.27
C VAL A 361 -11.51 6.33 11.33
N GLU A 362 -11.51 5.10 11.85
CA GLU A 362 -11.35 3.92 10.99
C GLU A 362 -12.55 3.73 10.07
N LYS A 363 -13.76 3.98 10.59
CA LYS A 363 -14.97 3.99 9.78
C LYS A 363 -14.91 5.08 8.71
N LEU A 364 -14.49 6.29 9.05
CA LEU A 364 -14.25 7.36 8.07
C LEU A 364 -13.32 6.89 6.95
N SER A 365 -12.24 6.17 7.28
CA SER A 365 -11.29 5.63 6.29
C SER A 365 -11.96 4.64 5.33
N VAL A 366 -12.79 3.73 5.87
CA VAL A 366 -13.52 2.73 5.06
C VAL A 366 -14.61 3.36 4.21
N ASP A 367 -15.37 4.30 4.77
CA ASP A 367 -16.45 5.03 4.06
C ASP A 367 -15.84 5.85 2.90
N TYR A 368 -14.75 6.58 3.17
CA TYR A 368 -14.01 7.30 2.14
C TYR A 368 -13.51 6.38 1.02
N PHE A 369 -12.82 5.29 1.38
CA PHE A 369 -12.33 4.29 0.42
C PHE A 369 -13.46 3.75 -0.47
N THR A 370 -14.62 3.48 0.13
CA THR A 370 -15.78 2.98 -0.60
C THR A 370 -16.35 4.02 -1.56
N ALA A 371 -16.43 5.28 -1.13
CA ALA A 371 -16.95 6.39 -1.93
C ALA A 371 -16.10 6.68 -3.18
N ILE A 372 -14.79 6.51 -3.09
CA ILE A 372 -13.87 6.86 -4.19
C ILE A 372 -13.68 5.76 -5.24
N GLN A 373 -14.10 4.52 -4.99
CA GLN A 373 -13.84 3.35 -5.85
C GLN A 373 -14.16 3.58 -7.33
N SER A 374 -15.30 4.24 -7.61
CA SER A 374 -15.74 4.52 -8.97
C SER A 374 -15.19 5.82 -9.56
N LYS A 375 -14.37 6.56 -8.81
CA LYS A 375 -13.86 7.90 -9.16
C LYS A 375 -12.37 7.94 -9.41
N VAL A 376 -11.66 6.87 -9.06
CA VAL A 376 -10.21 6.77 -9.22
C VAL A 376 -9.82 6.15 -10.54
N GLY A 377 -8.63 6.51 -11.02
CA GLY A 377 -8.01 5.90 -12.19
C GLY A 377 -7.27 4.59 -11.87
N PRO A 378 -6.69 3.95 -12.88
CA PRO A 378 -5.84 2.79 -12.70
C PRO A 378 -4.60 3.12 -11.87
N LEU A 379 -3.90 2.10 -11.39
CA LEU A 379 -2.58 2.29 -10.76
C LEU A 379 -1.63 3.00 -11.74
N PRO A 380 -0.80 3.93 -11.25
CA PRO A 380 0.25 4.51 -12.08
C PRO A 380 1.29 3.45 -12.47
N VAL A 381 2.01 3.73 -13.53
CA VAL A 381 3.20 2.96 -13.89
C VAL A 381 4.18 2.95 -12.71
N PRO A 382 4.80 1.79 -12.39
CA PRO A 382 5.81 1.73 -11.34
C PRO A 382 6.93 2.75 -11.56
N ALA A 383 7.29 3.46 -10.51
CA ALA A 383 8.35 4.45 -10.57
C ALA A 383 9.70 3.80 -10.94
N PRO A 384 10.48 4.35 -11.87
CA PRO A 384 11.78 3.79 -12.28
C PRO A 384 12.85 4.01 -11.21
N LYS A 385 14.02 3.40 -11.40
CA LYS A 385 15.21 3.75 -10.62
C LYS A 385 15.48 5.24 -10.76
N GLY A 386 15.93 5.89 -9.69
CA GLY A 386 16.17 7.34 -9.65
C GLY A 386 14.93 8.18 -9.29
N ALA A 387 13.73 7.61 -9.20
CA ALA A 387 12.52 8.36 -8.86
C ALA A 387 12.61 9.08 -7.50
N GLY A 388 13.33 8.53 -6.53
CA GLY A 388 13.61 9.21 -5.26
C GLY A 388 14.40 10.50 -5.45
N GLU A 389 15.45 10.46 -6.28
CA GLU A 389 16.26 11.63 -6.62
C GLU A 389 15.46 12.68 -7.42
N VAL A 390 14.54 12.22 -8.30
CA VAL A 390 13.59 13.12 -9.01
C VAL A 390 12.68 13.82 -8.01
N ARG A 391 12.16 13.12 -6.99
CA ARG A 391 11.37 13.72 -5.90
C ARG A 391 12.17 14.81 -5.18
N ASP A 392 13.41 14.52 -4.82
CA ASP A 392 14.28 15.46 -4.12
C ASP A 392 14.57 16.70 -4.99
N ALA A 393 14.79 16.53 -6.29
CA ALA A 393 14.94 17.61 -7.25
C ALA A 393 13.67 18.48 -7.35
N PHE A 394 12.46 17.85 -7.40
CA PHE A 394 11.18 18.55 -7.41
C PHE A 394 11.03 19.44 -6.16
N MET A 395 11.29 18.90 -4.98
CA MET A 395 11.22 19.64 -3.72
C MET A 395 12.24 20.78 -3.66
N ARG A 396 13.49 20.53 -4.06
CA ARG A 396 14.57 21.51 -4.03
C ARG A 396 14.27 22.69 -4.95
N ILE A 397 13.95 22.43 -6.22
CA ILE A 397 13.67 23.47 -7.22
C ILE A 397 12.37 24.20 -6.89
N GLY A 398 11.33 23.45 -6.47
CA GLY A 398 10.07 24.02 -6.03
C GLY A 398 10.22 24.92 -4.81
N THR A 399 11.12 24.61 -3.88
CA THR A 399 11.46 25.47 -2.73
C THR A 399 11.93 26.86 -3.18
N ASP A 400 12.76 26.95 -4.22
CA ASP A 400 13.22 28.24 -4.74
C ASP A 400 12.06 29.02 -5.40
N VAL A 401 11.09 28.33 -6.02
CA VAL A 401 9.85 28.95 -6.51
C VAL A 401 9.01 29.47 -5.34
N VAL A 402 8.80 28.67 -4.29
CA VAL A 402 8.02 29.07 -3.09
C VAL A 402 8.62 30.31 -2.43
N LEU A 403 9.94 30.40 -2.37
CA LEU A 403 10.66 31.52 -1.79
C LEU A 403 10.78 32.75 -2.73
N GLY A 404 10.32 32.64 -3.98
CA GLY A 404 10.37 33.69 -4.97
C GLY A 404 11.78 34.00 -5.52
N LYS A 405 12.70 33.03 -5.43
CA LYS A 405 14.08 33.14 -5.93
C LYS A 405 14.21 32.90 -7.43
N VAL A 406 13.28 32.08 -7.99
CA VAL A 406 13.28 31.68 -9.41
C VAL A 406 11.87 31.78 -9.96
N GLU A 407 11.76 32.26 -11.18
CA GLU A 407 10.49 32.30 -11.92
C GLU A 407 9.96 30.92 -12.23
N VAL A 408 8.63 30.75 -12.12
CA VAL A 408 7.94 29.44 -12.24
C VAL A 408 8.30 28.73 -13.55
N ALA A 409 8.21 29.43 -14.70
CA ALA A 409 8.46 28.81 -16.01
C ALA A 409 9.91 28.32 -16.17
N LYS A 410 10.89 29.11 -15.65
CA LYS A 410 12.30 28.73 -15.68
C LYS A 410 12.55 27.50 -14.79
N ALA A 411 12.02 27.53 -13.56
CA ALA A 411 12.15 26.41 -12.63
C ALA A 411 11.54 25.11 -13.18
N ALA A 412 10.40 25.21 -13.87
CA ALA A 412 9.72 24.09 -14.50
C ALA A 412 10.57 23.43 -15.60
N GLY A 413 11.21 24.23 -16.46
CA GLY A 413 12.13 23.71 -17.47
C GLY A 413 13.32 22.99 -16.83
N THR A 414 13.99 23.66 -15.86
CA THR A 414 15.12 23.06 -15.11
C THR A 414 14.74 21.75 -14.44
N PHE A 415 13.54 21.67 -13.83
CA PHE A 415 13.11 20.43 -13.18
C PHE A 415 12.95 19.27 -14.18
N ILE A 416 12.35 19.51 -15.35
CA ILE A 416 12.17 18.44 -16.35
C ILE A 416 13.51 17.98 -16.90
N GLU A 417 14.44 18.89 -17.17
CA GLU A 417 15.81 18.54 -17.59
C GLU A 417 16.55 17.71 -16.53
N ASP A 418 16.52 18.16 -15.27
CA ASP A 418 17.10 17.41 -14.14
C ASP A 418 16.47 16.03 -14.01
N ALA A 419 15.13 15.93 -14.04
CA ALA A 419 14.41 14.67 -13.90
C ALA A 419 14.76 13.67 -15.00
N GLN A 420 14.84 14.11 -16.26
CA GLN A 420 15.26 13.27 -17.39
C GLN A 420 16.70 12.78 -17.20
N SER A 421 17.63 13.68 -16.88
CA SER A 421 19.03 13.35 -16.64
C SER A 421 19.24 12.38 -15.48
N ILE A 422 18.48 12.55 -14.38
CA ILE A 422 18.51 11.61 -13.22
C ILE A 422 18.10 10.21 -13.65
N ILE A 423 16.99 10.09 -14.38
CA ILE A 423 16.49 8.79 -14.82
C ILE A 423 17.43 8.12 -15.82
N GLU A 424 17.99 8.87 -16.76
CA GLU A 424 18.98 8.35 -17.74
C GLU A 424 20.23 7.81 -17.05
N ARG A 425 20.75 8.49 -16.02
CA ARG A 425 21.92 8.01 -15.25
C ARG A 425 21.62 6.79 -14.38
N ALA A 426 20.37 6.59 -13.97
CA ALA A 426 19.96 5.50 -13.10
C ALA A 426 19.65 4.19 -13.84
N GLN A 427 19.46 4.22 -15.16
CA GLN A 427 19.23 3.05 -16.02
C GLN A 427 20.51 2.27 -16.24
#